data_0313a7d5fba831e27d0e54dd5123ef35
#
_entry.id   0313a7d5fba831e27d0e54dd5123ef35
#
_cell.length_a   1.000
_cell.length_b   1.000
_cell.length_c   1.000
_cell.angle_alpha   90.00
_cell.angle_beta   90.00
_cell.angle_gamma   90.00
#
_symmetry.space_group_name_H-M   'P 1'
#
loop_
_entity.id
_entity.type
_entity.pdbx_description
1 polymer ?
#
loop_
_entity_poly.entity_id
_entity_poly.type
_entity_poly.pdbx_seq_one_letter_code
_entity_poly.pdbx_strand_id
1 'polypeptide(L)'
;MKNLLERLPPRSRIAVIRLRSLGDCVLTTPALALLKAHRPDLHVSVVVERRFAEMFEDNPDVDAIGEKPNHPLLALNLHGGTRSMMLTATSGAKYRVGFGHHSFSFVYTHKIPRAQEILGEERPVHTAEHLASAMFWLGVPRVEIPRAKLVARSKPNYPPYVVVHPFASAPPKAWPRERFAALAAQLQSQGWEPMILAGPADDASAFSQFQVFRNAPLSDVKNLMSGATLFVGNDSGPAHIAAAFGVPVVVLFGPSNPVTWAPWRTEARVLTSQGSIDKIALAEVSAAAESLVRTAQ
;
A
#
# COMPACT_ATOMS: atom_id res chain seq x y z
N MET A 1 10.48 -26.84 -9.23
CA MET A 1 11.53 -25.82 -9.45
C MET A 1 11.49 -24.80 -8.30
N LYS A 2 11.58 -25.30 -7.08
CA LYS A 2 11.75 -24.47 -5.89
C LYS A 2 13.19 -23.93 -5.91
N ASN A 3 13.38 -22.70 -5.40
CA ASN A 3 14.69 -22.04 -5.22
C ASN A 3 15.30 -21.37 -6.48
N LEU A 4 14.51 -20.63 -7.25
CA LEU A 4 15.07 -19.86 -8.36
C LEU A 4 16.10 -18.80 -7.87
N LEU A 5 15.87 -18.20 -6.67
CA LEU A 5 16.79 -17.22 -6.09
C LEU A 5 18.18 -17.78 -5.80
N GLU A 6 18.31 -19.05 -5.41
CA GLU A 6 19.61 -19.71 -5.17
C GLU A 6 20.43 -19.90 -6.46
N ARG A 7 19.75 -19.93 -7.61
CA ARG A 7 20.37 -20.11 -8.93
C ARG A 7 20.88 -18.81 -9.53
N LEU A 8 20.53 -17.67 -8.92
CA LEU A 8 21.00 -16.37 -9.37
C LEU A 8 22.42 -16.13 -8.83
N PRO A 9 23.39 -15.82 -9.70
CA PRO A 9 24.72 -15.39 -9.28
C PRO A 9 24.65 -14.24 -8.28
N PRO A 10 25.66 -14.10 -7.40
CA PRO A 10 25.77 -12.93 -6.53
C PRO A 10 25.68 -11.62 -7.32
N ARG A 11 25.08 -10.59 -6.73
CA ARG A 11 24.90 -9.26 -7.31
C ARG A 11 24.07 -9.22 -8.60
N SER A 12 23.29 -10.28 -8.87
CA SER A 12 22.37 -10.29 -10.01
C SER A 12 21.34 -9.16 -9.91
N ARG A 13 21.00 -8.60 -11.06
CA ARG A 13 19.99 -7.53 -11.16
C ARG A 13 18.59 -8.14 -11.27
N ILE A 14 17.69 -7.69 -10.40
CA ILE A 14 16.27 -8.05 -10.39
C ILE A 14 15.45 -6.79 -10.67
N ALA A 15 14.48 -6.87 -11.56
CA ALA A 15 13.46 -5.84 -11.74
C ALA A 15 12.12 -6.34 -11.21
N VAL A 16 11.59 -5.69 -10.19
CA VAL A 16 10.25 -5.94 -9.66
C VAL A 16 9.29 -4.93 -10.28
N ILE A 17 8.31 -5.41 -11.03
CA ILE A 17 7.38 -4.57 -11.79
C ILE A 17 6.08 -4.42 -11.01
N ARG A 18 5.84 -3.21 -10.49
CA ARG A 18 4.60 -2.77 -9.82
C ARG A 18 4.29 -1.34 -10.26
N LEU A 19 3.52 -1.18 -11.34
CA LEU A 19 3.33 0.12 -11.99
C LEU A 19 2.44 1.07 -11.18
N ARG A 20 1.41 0.56 -10.53
CA ARG A 20 0.33 1.26 -9.80
C ARG A 20 -0.50 0.25 -8.99
N SER A 21 -1.46 0.58 -8.13
CA SER A 21 -1.86 1.89 -7.62
C SER A 21 -1.02 2.29 -6.40
N LEU A 22 -1.38 3.40 -5.72
CA LEU A 22 -0.65 3.87 -4.53
C LEU A 22 -0.60 2.81 -3.43
N GLY A 23 -1.76 2.28 -3.03
CA GLY A 23 -1.84 1.22 -2.01
C GLY A 23 -1.10 -0.06 -2.40
N ASP A 24 -1.22 -0.46 -3.68
CA ASP A 24 -0.47 -1.60 -4.20
C ASP A 24 1.05 -1.41 -4.14
N CYS A 25 1.54 -0.20 -4.42
CA CYS A 25 2.97 0.12 -4.29
C CYS A 25 3.43 -0.05 -2.85
N VAL A 26 2.66 0.48 -1.89
CA VAL A 26 2.93 0.32 -0.45
C VAL A 26 2.95 -1.16 -0.06
N LEU A 27 1.91 -1.91 -0.44
CA LEU A 27 1.76 -3.34 -0.11
C LEU A 27 2.77 -4.25 -0.84
N THR A 28 3.55 -3.73 -1.79
CA THR A 28 4.66 -4.45 -2.41
C THR A 28 5.91 -4.45 -1.52
N THR A 29 6.08 -3.46 -0.66
CA THR A 29 7.31 -3.32 0.14
C THR A 29 7.58 -4.48 1.10
N PRO A 30 6.59 -5.18 1.70
CA PRO A 30 6.84 -6.40 2.47
C PRO A 30 7.53 -7.51 1.65
N ALA A 31 7.13 -7.67 0.38
CA ALA A 31 7.76 -8.65 -0.51
C ALA A 31 9.22 -8.28 -0.84
N LEU A 32 9.50 -6.98 -1.04
CA LEU A 32 10.86 -6.48 -1.23
C LEU A 32 11.74 -6.71 0.00
N ALA A 33 11.20 -6.45 1.19
CA ALA A 33 11.90 -6.70 2.46
C ALA A 33 12.25 -8.19 2.63
N LEU A 34 11.32 -9.10 2.33
CA LEU A 34 11.57 -10.54 2.35
C LEU A 34 12.67 -10.95 1.37
N LEU A 35 12.65 -10.40 0.15
CA LEU A 35 13.66 -10.66 -0.88
C LEU A 35 15.05 -10.20 -0.41
N LYS A 36 15.16 -8.96 0.07
CA LYS A 36 16.44 -8.37 0.51
C LYS A 36 16.97 -9.03 1.78
N ALA A 37 16.11 -9.40 2.72
CA ALA A 37 16.51 -10.14 3.92
C ALA A 37 17.12 -11.51 3.58
N HIS A 38 16.58 -12.20 2.56
CA HIS A 38 17.07 -13.51 2.13
C HIS A 38 18.29 -13.42 1.21
N ARG A 39 18.32 -12.43 0.31
CA ARG A 39 19.40 -12.21 -0.67
C ARG A 39 19.82 -10.75 -0.69
N PRO A 40 20.53 -10.28 0.36
CA PRO A 40 20.98 -8.87 0.46
C PRO A 40 21.97 -8.47 -0.63
N ASP A 41 22.61 -9.45 -1.26
CA ASP A 41 23.58 -9.26 -2.34
C ASP A 41 22.94 -8.88 -3.68
N LEU A 42 21.65 -9.13 -3.88
CA LEU A 42 20.97 -8.86 -5.14
C LEU A 42 20.70 -7.36 -5.32
N HIS A 43 20.86 -6.88 -6.54
CA HIS A 43 20.50 -5.52 -6.91
C HIS A 43 19.02 -5.47 -7.31
N VAL A 44 18.16 -4.95 -6.46
CA VAL A 44 16.71 -4.88 -6.64
C VAL A 44 16.29 -3.51 -7.16
N SER A 45 15.76 -3.47 -8.39
CA SER A 45 15.14 -2.28 -8.97
C SER A 45 13.62 -2.42 -8.99
N VAL A 46 12.91 -1.34 -8.67
CA VAL A 46 11.44 -1.27 -8.78
C VAL A 46 11.08 -0.53 -10.06
N VAL A 47 10.21 -1.14 -10.87
CA VAL A 47 9.65 -0.53 -12.08
C VAL A 47 8.24 -0.05 -11.76
N VAL A 48 8.06 1.26 -11.73
CA VAL A 48 6.86 1.94 -11.26
C VAL A 48 6.55 3.17 -12.12
N GLU A 49 5.28 3.60 -12.18
CA GLU A 49 4.92 4.87 -12.81
C GLU A 49 5.51 6.04 -11.99
N ARG A 50 6.06 7.05 -12.68
CA ARG A 50 6.77 8.18 -12.07
C ARG A 50 6.04 8.81 -10.88
N ARG A 51 4.72 8.94 -10.97
CA ARG A 51 3.87 9.52 -9.92
C ARG A 51 3.86 8.73 -8.60
N PHE A 52 4.33 7.48 -8.58
CA PHE A 52 4.41 6.63 -7.39
C PHE A 52 5.86 6.32 -6.98
N ALA A 53 6.85 6.85 -7.69
CA ALA A 53 8.27 6.58 -7.44
C ALA A 53 8.68 6.91 -6.00
N GLU A 54 8.17 8.02 -5.47
CA GLU A 54 8.46 8.49 -4.11
C GLU A 54 8.06 7.48 -3.02
N MET A 55 7.19 6.51 -3.30
CA MET A 55 6.85 5.44 -2.36
C MET A 55 8.02 4.48 -2.10
N PHE A 56 8.97 4.43 -3.00
CA PHE A 56 10.13 3.55 -2.89
C PHE A 56 11.44 4.30 -2.60
N GLU A 57 11.42 5.64 -2.60
CA GLU A 57 12.59 6.44 -2.28
C GLU A 57 13.06 6.22 -0.84
N ASP A 58 14.38 6.15 -0.70
CA ASP A 58 15.08 5.91 0.56
C ASP A 58 14.76 4.56 1.23
N ASN A 59 14.00 3.68 0.56
CA ASN A 59 13.70 2.35 1.07
C ASN A 59 14.95 1.46 0.97
N PRO A 60 15.49 0.92 2.10
CA PRO A 60 16.72 0.14 2.10
C PRO A 60 16.63 -1.19 1.33
N ASP A 61 15.41 -1.62 1.01
CA ASP A 61 15.17 -2.85 0.26
C ASP A 61 15.11 -2.61 -1.26
N VAL A 62 15.38 -1.37 -1.72
CA VAL A 62 15.33 -0.94 -3.12
C VAL A 62 16.62 -0.24 -3.50
N ASP A 63 17.34 -0.78 -4.48
CA ASP A 63 18.61 -0.20 -4.94
C ASP A 63 18.42 0.80 -6.10
N ALA A 64 17.32 0.69 -6.85
CA ALA A 64 17.01 1.60 -7.94
C ALA A 64 15.51 1.67 -8.23
N ILE A 65 15.07 2.81 -8.77
CA ILE A 65 13.69 3.06 -9.17
C ILE A 65 13.69 3.51 -10.63
N GLY A 66 12.75 3.01 -11.44
CA GLY A 66 12.64 3.41 -12.83
C GLY A 66 11.28 3.07 -13.43
N GLU A 67 11.05 3.53 -14.65
CA GLU A 67 9.80 3.26 -15.40
C GLU A 67 9.91 2.06 -16.35
N LYS A 68 11.13 1.55 -16.55
CA LYS A 68 11.42 0.39 -17.41
C LYS A 68 12.46 -0.52 -16.76
N PRO A 69 12.38 -1.84 -17.01
CA PRO A 69 13.45 -2.76 -16.63
C PRO A 69 14.77 -2.38 -17.33
N ASN A 70 15.88 -2.42 -16.61
CA ASN A 70 17.20 -2.14 -17.17
C ASN A 70 18.03 -3.42 -17.20
N HIS A 71 17.82 -4.24 -18.23
CA HIS A 71 18.51 -5.51 -18.49
C HIS A 71 18.70 -6.38 -17.23
N PRO A 72 17.63 -6.73 -16.51
CA PRO A 72 17.73 -7.56 -15.33
C PRO A 72 17.97 -9.03 -15.74
N LEU A 73 18.61 -9.81 -14.85
CA LEU A 73 18.66 -11.25 -15.00
C LEU A 73 17.28 -11.88 -14.73
N LEU A 74 16.54 -11.31 -13.79
CA LEU A 74 15.18 -11.70 -13.44
C LEU A 74 14.24 -10.49 -13.48
N ALA A 75 13.17 -10.59 -14.24
CA ALA A 75 12.03 -9.65 -14.23
C ALA A 75 10.86 -10.32 -13.51
N LEU A 76 10.47 -9.77 -12.38
CA LEU A 76 9.36 -10.24 -11.55
C LEU A 76 8.16 -9.31 -11.71
N ASN A 77 7.11 -9.79 -12.36
CA ASN A 77 5.88 -9.02 -12.58
C ASN A 77 4.85 -9.32 -11.48
N LEU A 78 4.72 -8.38 -10.56
CA LEU A 78 3.71 -8.40 -9.49
C LEU A 78 2.46 -7.56 -9.81
N HIS A 79 2.39 -6.97 -11.01
CA HIS A 79 1.28 -6.08 -11.40
C HIS A 79 0.18 -6.76 -12.21
N GLY A 80 0.54 -7.54 -13.25
CA GLY A 80 -0.39 -8.37 -14.02
C GLY A 80 -1.17 -7.68 -15.15
N GLY A 81 -1.04 -6.37 -15.35
CA GLY A 81 -1.72 -5.66 -16.45
C GLY A 81 -0.96 -5.70 -17.78
N THR A 82 -1.61 -5.39 -18.91
CA THR A 82 -1.03 -5.45 -20.27
C THR A 82 0.30 -4.71 -20.39
N ARG A 83 0.39 -3.47 -19.86
CA ARG A 83 1.63 -2.67 -19.89
C ARG A 83 2.78 -3.37 -19.13
N SER A 84 2.50 -3.94 -17.96
CA SER A 84 3.51 -4.67 -17.20
C SER A 84 3.97 -5.94 -17.86
N MET A 85 3.05 -6.62 -18.60
CA MET A 85 3.38 -7.80 -19.41
C MET A 85 4.30 -7.45 -20.57
N MET A 86 4.04 -6.34 -21.28
CA MET A 86 4.93 -5.85 -22.35
C MET A 86 6.32 -5.52 -21.78
N LEU A 87 6.38 -4.80 -20.65
CA LEU A 87 7.66 -4.49 -20.00
C LEU A 87 8.41 -5.77 -19.58
N THR A 88 7.69 -6.79 -19.14
CA THR A 88 8.29 -8.08 -18.80
C THR A 88 8.82 -8.81 -20.05
N ALA A 89 8.03 -8.84 -21.11
CA ALA A 89 8.40 -9.52 -22.38
C ALA A 89 9.63 -8.88 -23.04
N THR A 90 9.71 -7.55 -22.99
CA THR A 90 10.78 -6.75 -23.63
C THR A 90 11.96 -6.45 -22.70
N SER A 91 11.95 -6.97 -21.47
CA SER A 91 12.98 -6.69 -20.46
C SER A 91 14.37 -7.21 -20.79
N GLY A 92 14.47 -8.17 -21.72
CA GLY A 92 15.71 -8.92 -21.96
C GLY A 92 16.07 -9.91 -20.85
N ALA A 93 15.21 -10.08 -19.83
CA ALA A 93 15.48 -10.96 -18.71
C ALA A 93 15.49 -12.44 -19.12
N LYS A 94 16.51 -13.19 -18.66
CA LYS A 94 16.55 -14.64 -18.79
C LYS A 94 15.38 -15.30 -18.05
N TYR A 95 15.07 -14.82 -16.85
CA TYR A 95 13.96 -15.31 -16.05
C TYR A 95 12.85 -14.25 -16.01
N ARG A 96 11.73 -14.54 -16.66
CA ARG A 96 10.52 -13.73 -16.63
C ARG A 96 9.51 -14.44 -15.77
N VAL A 97 9.20 -13.84 -14.61
CA VAL A 97 8.41 -14.47 -13.55
C VAL A 97 7.15 -13.64 -13.28
N GLY A 98 6.03 -14.29 -13.04
CA GLY A 98 4.78 -13.65 -12.65
C GLY A 98 3.69 -14.68 -12.39
N PHE A 99 2.56 -14.24 -11.80
CA PHE A 99 1.47 -15.13 -11.46
C PHE A 99 0.82 -15.76 -12.69
N GLY A 100 0.63 -17.07 -12.66
CA GLY A 100 0.12 -17.85 -13.79
C GLY A 100 -1.34 -17.53 -14.15
N HIS A 101 -2.11 -16.97 -13.22
CA HIS A 101 -3.49 -16.54 -13.45
C HIS A 101 -3.62 -15.17 -14.14
N HIS A 102 -2.53 -14.43 -14.31
CA HIS A 102 -2.55 -13.18 -15.07
C HIS A 102 -2.89 -13.43 -16.53
N SER A 103 -3.66 -12.53 -17.15
CA SER A 103 -3.83 -12.50 -18.61
C SER A 103 -2.46 -12.41 -19.28
N PHE A 104 -2.27 -13.08 -20.41
CA PHE A 104 -0.98 -13.12 -21.13
C PHE A 104 0.19 -13.77 -20.36
N SER A 105 -0.08 -14.66 -19.39
CA SER A 105 0.96 -15.35 -18.61
C SER A 105 1.93 -16.19 -19.48
N PHE A 106 1.67 -16.36 -20.78
CA PHE A 106 2.58 -17.04 -21.71
C PHE A 106 3.93 -16.31 -21.91
N VAL A 107 4.02 -15.02 -21.57
CA VAL A 107 5.30 -14.29 -21.63
C VAL A 107 6.26 -14.69 -20.49
N TYR A 108 5.75 -15.34 -19.45
CA TYR A 108 6.58 -15.79 -18.34
C TYR A 108 7.31 -17.09 -18.65
N THR A 109 8.60 -17.14 -18.34
CA THR A 109 9.37 -18.39 -18.35
C THR A 109 9.04 -19.24 -17.12
N HIS A 110 8.60 -18.60 -16.02
CA HIS A 110 8.22 -19.23 -14.77
C HIS A 110 6.92 -18.62 -14.26
N LYS A 111 5.91 -19.46 -14.07
CA LYS A 111 4.58 -19.04 -13.63
C LYS A 111 4.42 -19.34 -12.13
N ILE A 112 4.17 -18.32 -11.35
CA ILE A 112 3.87 -18.42 -9.91
C ILE A 112 2.45 -18.97 -9.78
N PRO A 113 2.21 -20.01 -8.96
CA PRO A 113 0.86 -20.50 -8.64
C PRO A 113 0.05 -19.44 -7.89
N ARG A 114 -1.22 -19.73 -7.61
CA ARG A 114 -2.04 -18.86 -6.76
C ARG A 114 -1.45 -18.80 -5.34
N ALA A 115 -1.66 -17.67 -4.67
CA ALA A 115 -1.18 -17.50 -3.29
C ALA A 115 -1.72 -18.59 -2.35
N GLN A 116 -2.98 -19.00 -2.52
CA GLN A 116 -3.61 -20.08 -1.76
C GLN A 116 -2.84 -21.39 -1.88
N GLU A 117 -2.44 -21.75 -3.10
CA GLU A 117 -1.65 -22.98 -3.36
C GLU A 117 -0.27 -22.91 -2.69
N ILE A 118 0.35 -21.72 -2.71
CA ILE A 118 1.67 -21.51 -2.09
C ILE A 118 1.54 -21.53 -0.57
N LEU A 119 0.53 -20.87 -0.02
CA LEU A 119 0.32 -20.77 1.43
C LEU A 119 -0.29 -22.06 2.02
N GLY A 120 -0.95 -22.88 1.20
CA GLY A 120 -1.63 -24.10 1.64
C GLY A 120 -2.96 -23.82 2.35
N GLU A 121 -3.63 -22.72 2.00
CA GLU A 121 -4.86 -22.26 2.66
C GLU A 121 -5.88 -21.78 1.62
N GLU A 122 -7.04 -22.44 1.54
CA GLU A 122 -8.13 -22.06 0.63
C GLU A 122 -9.04 -20.98 1.29
N ARG A 123 -8.47 -19.79 1.47
CA ARG A 123 -9.16 -18.59 1.96
C ARG A 123 -8.87 -17.39 1.07
N PRO A 124 -9.68 -16.33 1.12
CA PRO A 124 -9.25 -15.03 0.60
C PRO A 124 -7.96 -14.60 1.30
N VAL A 125 -6.97 -14.20 0.52
CA VAL A 125 -5.68 -13.72 1.06
C VAL A 125 -5.58 -12.21 0.93
N HIS A 126 -4.92 -11.59 1.88
CA HIS A 126 -4.61 -10.18 1.82
C HIS A 126 -3.60 -9.88 0.69
N THR A 127 -3.66 -8.68 0.09
CA THR A 127 -2.76 -8.31 -1.01
C THR A 127 -1.27 -8.41 -0.60
N ALA A 128 -0.91 -8.05 0.63
CA ALA A 128 0.47 -8.23 1.11
C ALA A 128 0.88 -9.70 1.16
N GLU A 129 -0.01 -10.61 1.60
CA GLU A 129 0.22 -12.05 1.59
C GLU A 129 0.36 -12.59 0.16
N HIS A 130 -0.52 -12.12 -0.74
CA HIS A 130 -0.46 -12.49 -2.15
C HIS A 130 0.89 -12.13 -2.78
N LEU A 131 1.38 -10.93 -2.54
CA LEU A 131 2.67 -10.47 -3.09
C LEU A 131 3.86 -11.17 -2.42
N ALA A 132 3.81 -11.37 -1.10
CA ALA A 132 4.84 -12.10 -0.35
C ALA A 132 4.91 -13.59 -0.74
N SER A 133 3.78 -14.21 -1.10
CA SER A 133 3.77 -15.61 -1.56
C SER A 133 4.66 -15.83 -2.78
N ALA A 134 4.80 -14.83 -3.65
CA ALA A 134 5.74 -14.89 -4.77
C ALA A 134 7.19 -15.08 -4.30
N MET A 135 7.58 -14.45 -3.19
CA MET A 135 8.93 -14.58 -2.61
C MET A 135 9.13 -16.00 -2.07
N PHE A 136 8.15 -16.54 -1.36
CA PHE A 136 8.18 -17.92 -0.84
C PHE A 136 8.30 -18.94 -1.98
N TRP A 137 7.57 -18.74 -3.07
CA TRP A 137 7.68 -19.60 -4.25
C TRP A 137 9.05 -19.50 -4.95
N LEU A 138 9.67 -18.32 -4.93
CA LEU A 138 11.01 -18.09 -5.49
C LEU A 138 12.14 -18.71 -4.67
N GLY A 139 11.89 -19.08 -3.40
CA GLY A 139 12.85 -19.75 -2.54
C GLY A 139 13.13 -19.04 -1.21
N VAL A 140 12.51 -17.89 -0.95
CA VAL A 140 12.56 -17.29 0.39
C VAL A 140 11.88 -18.23 1.38
N PRO A 141 12.49 -18.58 2.52
CA PRO A 141 11.82 -19.35 3.57
C PRO A 141 10.52 -18.70 4.03
N ARG A 142 9.52 -19.51 4.38
CA ARG A 142 8.30 -18.98 4.95
C ARG A 142 8.57 -18.43 6.34
N VAL A 143 8.46 -17.13 6.45
CA VAL A 143 8.57 -16.37 7.70
C VAL A 143 7.39 -15.42 7.81
N GLU A 144 7.25 -14.79 8.96
CA GLU A 144 6.26 -13.77 9.15
C GLU A 144 6.46 -12.61 8.15
N ILE A 145 5.38 -12.24 7.45
CA ILE A 145 5.40 -11.17 6.46
C ILE A 145 5.47 -9.83 7.21
N PRO A 146 6.50 -9.00 6.99
CA PRO A 146 6.66 -7.76 7.75
C PRO A 146 5.57 -6.74 7.43
N ARG A 147 5.49 -5.69 8.25
CA ARG A 147 4.76 -4.47 7.92
C ARG A 147 5.35 -3.85 6.65
N ALA A 148 4.51 -3.13 5.89
CA ALA A 148 4.99 -2.33 4.78
C ALA A 148 6.02 -1.29 5.28
N LYS A 149 7.07 -1.05 4.49
CA LYS A 149 8.18 -0.16 4.86
C LYS A 149 8.20 1.04 3.93
N LEU A 150 7.96 2.21 4.51
CA LEU A 150 8.13 3.50 3.87
C LEU A 150 9.12 4.33 4.68
N VAL A 151 9.78 5.29 4.03
CA VAL A 151 10.72 6.19 4.69
C VAL A 151 10.21 7.62 4.58
N ALA A 152 10.03 8.27 5.72
CA ALA A 152 9.77 9.70 5.83
C ALA A 152 11.10 10.41 6.08
N ARG A 153 11.34 11.53 5.39
CA ARG A 153 12.57 12.33 5.54
C ARG A 153 12.53 13.26 6.75
N SER A 154 11.32 13.63 7.18
CA SER A 154 11.10 14.46 8.37
C SER A 154 9.77 14.11 9.01
N LYS A 155 9.65 14.37 10.31
CA LYS A 155 8.36 14.41 11.01
C LYS A 155 7.94 15.86 11.17
N PRO A 156 6.68 16.21 10.87
CA PRO A 156 6.18 17.55 11.12
C PRO A 156 6.23 17.87 12.63
N ASN A 157 6.56 19.11 12.95
CA ASN A 157 6.49 19.63 14.31
C ASN A 157 5.12 20.31 14.52
N TYR A 158 4.05 19.50 14.50
CA TYR A 158 2.69 19.95 14.81
C TYR A 158 2.27 19.49 16.21
N PRO A 159 1.27 20.16 16.84
CA PRO A 159 0.51 19.54 17.92
C PRO A 159 -0.05 18.18 17.51
N PRO A 160 -0.48 17.34 18.46
CA PRO A 160 -1.09 16.07 18.12
C PRO A 160 -2.22 16.24 17.09
N TYR A 161 -2.12 15.53 15.94
CA TYR A 161 -3.03 15.69 14.80
C TYR A 161 -3.56 14.35 14.27
N VAL A 162 -4.70 14.45 13.62
CA VAL A 162 -5.37 13.34 12.94
C VAL A 162 -5.40 13.62 11.44
N VAL A 163 -4.90 12.69 10.64
CA VAL A 163 -5.03 12.80 9.18
C VAL A 163 -6.39 12.25 8.75
N VAL A 164 -7.17 13.08 8.06
CA VAL A 164 -8.49 12.72 7.51
C VAL A 164 -8.41 12.72 5.99
N HIS A 165 -8.77 11.58 5.37
CA HIS A 165 -8.85 11.47 3.90
C HIS A 165 -10.27 11.10 3.46
N PRO A 166 -11.11 12.12 3.18
CA PRO A 166 -12.54 11.93 2.90
C PRO A 166 -12.85 11.50 1.46
N PHE A 167 -11.83 11.37 0.60
CA PHE A 167 -12.00 11.13 -0.82
C PHE A 167 -11.75 9.65 -1.17
N ALA A 168 -12.30 9.21 -2.30
CA ALA A 168 -12.12 7.88 -2.83
C ALA A 168 -12.13 7.89 -4.36
N SER A 169 -11.61 6.85 -4.98
CA SER A 169 -11.50 6.71 -6.44
C SER A 169 -12.84 6.55 -7.17
N ALA A 170 -13.92 6.25 -6.44
CA ALA A 170 -15.26 6.06 -7.01
C ALA A 170 -16.34 6.39 -5.97
N PRO A 171 -17.50 6.94 -6.39
CA PRO A 171 -18.58 7.31 -5.48
C PRO A 171 -19.04 6.20 -4.52
N PRO A 172 -19.19 4.92 -4.94
CA PRO A 172 -19.62 3.86 -4.01
C PRO A 172 -18.62 3.55 -2.89
N LYS A 173 -17.38 4.05 -2.99
CA LYS A 173 -16.34 3.92 -1.97
C LYS A 173 -16.23 5.13 -1.06
N ALA A 174 -16.97 6.19 -1.33
CA ALA A 174 -16.87 7.46 -0.62
C ALA A 174 -17.97 7.57 0.43
N TRP A 175 -17.58 7.65 1.70
CA TRP A 175 -18.49 8.06 2.77
C TRP A 175 -18.81 9.55 2.64
N PRO A 176 -20.03 10.02 3.01
CA PRO A 176 -20.45 11.41 2.80
C PRO A 176 -19.46 12.44 3.37
N ARG A 177 -19.06 13.41 2.55
CA ARG A 177 -18.08 14.44 2.91
C ARG A 177 -18.51 15.29 4.10
N GLU A 178 -19.81 15.57 4.20
CA GLU A 178 -20.41 16.33 5.28
C GLU A 178 -20.26 15.61 6.63
N ARG A 179 -20.29 14.28 6.63
CA ARG A 179 -20.02 13.47 7.82
C ARG A 179 -18.55 13.46 8.20
N PHE A 180 -17.63 13.43 7.21
CA PHE A 180 -16.21 13.61 7.49
C PHE A 180 -15.93 15.01 8.05
N ALA A 181 -16.58 16.07 7.56
CA ALA A 181 -16.44 17.42 8.09
C ALA A 181 -16.97 17.51 9.53
N ALA A 182 -18.11 16.89 9.82
CA ALA A 182 -18.65 16.80 11.18
C ALA A 182 -17.72 16.01 12.13
N LEU A 183 -17.15 14.89 11.66
CA LEU A 183 -16.15 14.13 12.41
C LEU A 183 -14.90 14.97 12.72
N ALA A 184 -14.38 15.69 11.72
CA ALA A 184 -13.23 16.55 11.89
C ALA A 184 -13.51 17.65 12.94
N ALA A 185 -14.70 18.27 12.92
CA ALA A 185 -15.11 19.25 13.91
C ALA A 185 -15.22 18.64 15.33
N GLN A 186 -15.71 17.41 15.46
CA GLN A 186 -15.74 16.70 16.75
C GLN A 186 -14.32 16.43 17.26
N LEU A 187 -13.42 15.94 16.42
CA LEU A 187 -12.02 15.71 16.78
C LEU A 187 -11.33 17.01 17.22
N GLN A 188 -11.60 18.12 16.51
CA GLN A 188 -11.04 19.42 16.87
C GLN A 188 -11.56 19.90 18.23
N SER A 189 -12.84 19.72 18.52
CA SER A 189 -13.40 20.05 19.84
C SER A 189 -12.81 19.23 20.99
N GLN A 190 -12.24 18.07 20.68
CA GLN A 190 -11.53 17.20 21.62
C GLN A 190 -10.02 17.51 21.74
N GLY A 191 -9.55 18.56 21.07
CA GLY A 191 -8.15 19.00 21.12
C GLY A 191 -7.22 18.37 20.08
N TRP A 192 -7.75 17.65 19.08
CA TRP A 192 -6.98 17.11 17.97
C TRP A 192 -6.99 18.08 16.79
N GLU A 193 -5.86 18.24 16.10
CA GLU A 193 -5.82 19.05 14.88
C GLU A 193 -6.15 18.18 13.64
N PRO A 194 -7.30 18.39 12.96
CA PRO A 194 -7.62 17.66 11.74
C PRO A 194 -6.81 18.18 10.54
N MET A 195 -6.03 17.29 9.92
CA MET A 195 -5.26 17.55 8.71
C MET A 195 -5.93 16.83 7.53
N ILE A 196 -6.54 17.58 6.63
CA ILE A 196 -7.31 17.02 5.53
C ILE A 196 -6.39 16.73 4.33
N LEU A 197 -6.34 15.49 3.88
CA LEU A 197 -5.56 15.10 2.70
C LEU A 197 -6.48 15.04 1.48
N ALA A 198 -6.14 15.80 0.43
CA ALA A 198 -6.91 15.91 -0.81
C ALA A 198 -6.01 15.78 -2.04
N GLY A 199 -6.49 15.05 -3.05
CA GLY A 199 -5.87 14.98 -4.37
C GLY A 199 -6.13 16.23 -5.22
N PRO A 200 -5.55 16.29 -6.43
CA PRO A 200 -5.64 17.49 -7.28
C PRO A 200 -7.06 17.77 -7.77
N ALA A 201 -7.88 16.75 -7.98
CA ALA A 201 -9.24 16.86 -8.49
C ALA A 201 -10.33 16.84 -7.39
N ASP A 202 -9.93 16.67 -6.11
CA ASP A 202 -10.88 16.54 -5.01
C ASP A 202 -11.47 17.89 -4.62
N ASP A 203 -12.79 17.94 -4.45
CA ASP A 203 -13.48 19.12 -3.93
C ASP A 203 -13.43 19.13 -2.40
N ALA A 204 -12.54 19.95 -1.84
CA ALA A 204 -12.34 20.10 -0.41
C ALA A 204 -13.10 21.30 0.20
N SER A 205 -14.09 21.87 -0.48
CA SER A 205 -14.85 23.04 -0.02
C SER A 205 -15.50 22.83 1.36
N ALA A 206 -16.02 21.62 1.62
CA ALA A 206 -16.60 21.25 2.93
C ALA A 206 -15.59 21.27 4.09
N PHE A 207 -14.30 21.40 3.81
CA PHE A 207 -13.21 21.36 4.79
C PHE A 207 -12.44 22.67 4.90
N SER A 208 -13.00 23.77 4.38
CA SER A 208 -12.32 25.09 4.31
C SER A 208 -11.89 25.66 5.67
N GLN A 209 -12.50 25.21 6.75
CA GLN A 209 -12.16 25.61 8.12
C GLN A 209 -10.96 24.82 8.71
N PHE A 210 -10.48 23.78 8.04
CA PHE A 210 -9.37 22.93 8.49
C PHE A 210 -8.15 23.15 7.61
N GLN A 211 -6.98 22.67 8.07
CA GLN A 211 -5.79 22.64 7.24
C GLN A 211 -5.92 21.57 6.16
N VAL A 212 -5.82 21.96 4.89
CA VAL A 212 -5.97 21.08 3.73
C VAL A 212 -4.64 20.92 3.00
N PHE A 213 -4.13 19.70 2.95
CA PHE A 213 -2.99 19.29 2.12
C PHE A 213 -3.50 18.86 0.75
N ARG A 214 -3.57 19.82 -0.18
CA ARG A 214 -4.07 19.60 -1.54
C ARG A 214 -2.93 19.27 -2.49
N ASN A 215 -3.05 18.16 -3.21
CA ASN A 215 -2.08 17.75 -4.24
C ASN A 215 -0.62 17.78 -3.73
N ALA A 216 -0.43 17.44 -2.46
CA ALA A 216 0.90 17.37 -1.86
C ALA A 216 1.75 16.28 -2.54
N PRO A 217 3.04 16.49 -2.75
CA PRO A 217 3.97 15.44 -3.16
C PRO A 217 3.87 14.23 -2.22
N LEU A 218 4.11 13.04 -2.74
CA LEU A 218 4.00 11.83 -1.92
C LEU A 218 5.06 11.78 -0.79
N SER A 219 6.19 12.45 -0.98
CA SER A 219 7.19 12.70 0.08
C SER A 219 6.59 13.46 1.26
N ASP A 220 5.81 14.52 0.99
CA ASP A 220 5.16 15.31 2.03
C ASP A 220 4.01 14.55 2.68
N VAL A 221 3.28 13.74 1.91
CA VAL A 221 2.26 12.83 2.45
C VAL A 221 2.90 11.79 3.38
N LYS A 222 4.08 11.22 3.04
CA LYS A 222 4.82 10.32 3.91
C LYS A 222 5.26 11.03 5.20
N ASN A 223 5.80 12.23 5.07
CA ASN A 223 6.23 13.04 6.22
C ASN A 223 5.04 13.32 7.15
N LEU A 224 3.94 13.85 6.60
CA LEU A 224 2.70 14.09 7.36
C LEU A 224 2.22 12.81 8.07
N MET A 225 2.14 11.71 7.33
CA MET A 225 1.62 10.45 7.88
C MET A 225 2.50 9.88 8.99
N SER A 226 3.83 10.04 8.90
CA SER A 226 4.78 9.49 9.87
C SER A 226 4.67 10.08 11.28
N GLY A 227 4.07 11.26 11.42
CA GLY A 227 3.85 11.94 12.70
C GLY A 227 2.39 11.94 13.16
N ALA A 228 1.45 11.39 12.38
CA ALA A 228 0.04 11.38 12.71
C ALA A 228 -0.26 10.48 13.91
N THR A 229 -1.18 10.92 14.78
CA THR A 229 -1.67 10.10 15.89
C THR A 229 -2.72 9.09 15.46
N LEU A 230 -3.51 9.45 14.45
CA LEU A 230 -4.58 8.63 13.89
C LEU A 230 -4.76 8.97 12.41
N PHE A 231 -5.16 7.99 11.62
CA PHE A 231 -5.71 8.18 10.28
C PHE A 231 -7.18 7.78 10.26
N VAL A 232 -8.02 8.60 9.63
CA VAL A 232 -9.43 8.26 9.34
C VAL A 232 -9.72 8.50 7.88
N GLY A 233 -10.28 7.51 7.18
CA GLY A 233 -10.60 7.69 5.76
C GLY A 233 -11.31 6.51 5.12
N ASN A 234 -11.63 6.68 3.85
CA ASN A 234 -12.15 5.60 3.02
C ASN A 234 -11.06 4.57 2.66
N ASP A 235 -11.47 3.38 2.20
CA ASP A 235 -10.57 2.40 1.57
C ASP A 235 -9.82 3.03 0.39
N SER A 236 -8.56 3.40 0.62
CA SER A 236 -7.74 4.18 -0.31
C SER A 236 -6.24 4.03 -0.04
N GLY A 237 -5.41 4.48 -1.00
CA GLY A 237 -3.94 4.44 -0.88
C GLY A 237 -3.37 5.06 0.39
N PRO A 238 -3.82 6.24 0.84
CA PRO A 238 -3.37 6.87 2.08
C PRO A 238 -3.54 6.02 3.34
N ALA A 239 -4.59 5.18 3.45
CA ALA A 239 -4.76 4.27 4.57
C ALA A 239 -3.60 3.25 4.68
N HIS A 240 -3.08 2.79 3.54
CA HIS A 240 -1.92 1.89 3.52
C HIS A 240 -0.61 2.62 3.86
N ILE A 241 -0.49 3.93 3.53
CA ILE A 241 0.65 4.74 3.97
C ILE A 241 0.63 4.87 5.50
N ALA A 242 -0.52 5.18 6.10
CA ALA A 242 -0.68 5.25 7.54
C ALA A 242 -0.28 3.92 8.21
N ALA A 243 -0.79 2.80 7.70
CA ALA A 243 -0.45 1.47 8.19
C ALA A 243 1.05 1.16 8.10
N ALA A 244 1.72 1.59 7.03
CA ALA A 244 3.16 1.39 6.86
C ALA A 244 3.99 2.09 7.94
N PHE A 245 3.56 3.27 8.39
CA PHE A 245 4.17 3.97 9.53
C PHE A 245 3.70 3.48 10.90
N GLY A 246 2.77 2.53 10.95
CA GLY A 246 2.23 2.02 12.20
C GLY A 246 1.23 2.95 12.87
N VAL A 247 0.76 3.96 12.16
CA VAL A 247 -0.30 4.85 12.63
C VAL A 247 -1.59 4.05 12.78
N PRO A 248 -2.33 4.17 13.89
CA PRO A 248 -3.66 3.59 14.03
C PRO A 248 -4.61 4.09 12.92
N VAL A 249 -5.49 3.21 12.43
CA VAL A 249 -6.33 3.50 11.26
C VAL A 249 -7.79 3.21 11.54
N VAL A 250 -8.67 4.18 11.30
CA VAL A 250 -10.10 3.95 11.06
C VAL A 250 -10.34 3.99 9.56
N VAL A 251 -10.77 2.89 9.00
CA VAL A 251 -11.02 2.80 7.56
C VAL A 251 -12.44 2.34 7.25
N LEU A 252 -13.09 3.06 6.34
CA LEU A 252 -14.45 2.81 5.92
C LEU A 252 -14.45 2.10 4.57
N PHE A 253 -15.07 0.92 4.52
CA PHE A 253 -15.18 0.10 3.33
C PHE A 253 -16.57 0.19 2.72
N GLY A 254 -16.61 0.52 1.43
CA GLY A 254 -17.78 0.32 0.58
C GLY A 254 -17.78 -1.09 -0.04
N PRO A 255 -17.81 -1.21 -1.37
CA PRO A 255 -17.91 -2.50 -2.07
C PRO A 255 -16.61 -3.34 -2.06
N SER A 256 -15.49 -2.78 -1.63
CA SER A 256 -14.20 -3.49 -1.58
C SER A 256 -14.19 -4.55 -0.48
N ASN A 257 -13.43 -5.63 -0.70
CA ASN A 257 -13.30 -6.71 0.29
C ASN A 257 -12.24 -6.35 1.35
N PRO A 258 -12.62 -6.17 2.63
CA PRO A 258 -11.68 -5.85 3.70
C PRO A 258 -10.61 -6.93 3.93
N VAL A 259 -10.92 -8.21 3.70
CA VAL A 259 -9.92 -9.28 3.84
C VAL A 259 -8.74 -9.06 2.91
N THR A 260 -9.01 -8.52 1.71
CA THR A 260 -7.98 -8.29 0.70
C THR A 260 -7.22 -6.97 0.91
N TRP A 261 -7.91 -5.94 1.45
CA TRP A 261 -7.43 -4.56 1.40
C TRP A 261 -7.39 -3.83 2.74
N ALA A 262 -7.64 -4.48 3.87
CA ALA A 262 -7.52 -3.84 5.17
C ALA A 262 -6.10 -3.27 5.41
N PRO A 263 -5.91 -2.28 6.29
CA PRO A 263 -4.59 -1.80 6.70
C PRO A 263 -3.71 -2.95 7.19
N TRP A 264 -2.51 -3.11 6.60
CA TRP A 264 -1.65 -4.25 6.88
C TRP A 264 -0.79 -4.02 8.12
N ARG A 265 -0.95 -4.86 9.15
CA ARG A 265 -0.11 -4.89 10.36
C ARG A 265 -0.03 -3.55 11.11
N THR A 266 -1.17 -2.91 11.27
CA THR A 266 -1.35 -1.79 12.18
C THR A 266 -2.62 -2.00 13.00
N GLU A 267 -2.75 -1.32 14.11
CA GLU A 267 -4.01 -1.28 14.83
C GLU A 267 -5.06 -0.58 13.98
N ALA A 268 -6.17 -1.25 13.71
CA ALA A 268 -7.20 -0.72 12.82
C ALA A 268 -8.61 -1.02 13.29
N ARG A 269 -9.51 -0.09 13.00
CA ARG A 269 -10.97 -0.30 13.04
C ARG A 269 -11.48 -0.27 11.61
N VAL A 270 -11.91 -1.42 11.13
CA VAL A 270 -12.47 -1.60 9.78
C VAL A 270 -13.97 -1.53 9.89
N LEU A 271 -14.56 -0.46 9.37
CA LEU A 271 -16.00 -0.25 9.39
C LEU A 271 -16.60 -0.61 8.03
N THR A 272 -17.63 -1.44 8.05
CA THR A 272 -18.35 -1.89 6.85
C THR A 272 -19.85 -1.77 7.11
N SER A 273 -20.63 -1.63 6.05
CA SER A 273 -22.07 -1.71 6.16
C SER A 273 -22.65 -2.69 5.14
N GLN A 274 -23.80 -3.29 5.45
CA GLN A 274 -24.53 -4.06 4.46
C GLN A 274 -25.14 -3.11 3.41
N GLY A 275 -24.63 -3.20 2.17
CA GLY A 275 -25.09 -2.46 1.01
C GLY A 275 -24.28 -1.22 0.69
N SER A 276 -24.50 -0.09 1.34
CA SER A 276 -23.86 1.17 0.99
C SER A 276 -23.05 1.78 2.14
N ILE A 277 -21.90 2.37 1.83
CA ILE A 277 -20.97 2.97 2.80
C ILE A 277 -21.61 4.13 3.56
N ASP A 278 -22.58 4.82 2.98
CA ASP A 278 -23.33 5.93 3.61
C ASP A 278 -24.22 5.46 4.77
N LYS A 279 -24.44 4.16 4.95
CA LYS A 279 -25.16 3.63 6.11
C LYS A 279 -24.29 3.57 7.38
N ILE A 280 -22.96 3.70 7.27
CA ILE A 280 -22.09 3.81 8.44
C ILE A 280 -22.40 5.11 9.17
N ALA A 281 -22.81 5.01 10.43
CA ALA A 281 -23.21 6.18 11.21
C ALA A 281 -21.99 7.01 11.67
N LEU A 282 -22.13 8.33 11.75
CA LEU A 282 -21.09 9.23 12.28
C LEU A 282 -20.66 8.80 13.70
N ALA A 283 -21.61 8.48 14.56
CA ALA A 283 -21.33 8.05 15.93
C ALA A 283 -20.45 6.78 15.99
N GLU A 284 -20.62 5.86 15.04
CA GLU A 284 -19.83 4.63 14.92
C GLU A 284 -18.37 4.94 14.55
N VAL A 285 -18.16 5.88 13.60
CA VAL A 285 -16.83 6.33 13.21
C VAL A 285 -16.15 7.11 14.33
N SER A 286 -16.88 7.99 15.03
CA SER A 286 -16.36 8.73 16.18
C SER A 286 -15.93 7.79 17.30
N ALA A 287 -16.75 6.81 17.67
CA ALA A 287 -16.42 5.83 18.70
C ALA A 287 -15.18 5.00 18.34
N ALA A 288 -15.06 4.61 17.04
CA ALA A 288 -13.89 3.90 16.53
C ALA A 288 -12.62 4.77 16.65
N ALA A 289 -12.70 6.05 16.27
CA ALA A 289 -11.59 6.99 16.37
C ALA A 289 -11.15 7.19 17.84
N GLU A 290 -12.09 7.45 18.73
CA GLU A 290 -11.81 7.62 20.16
C GLU A 290 -11.17 6.37 20.79
N SER A 291 -11.61 5.17 20.39
CA SER A 291 -11.03 3.92 20.91
C SER A 291 -9.55 3.78 20.59
N LEU A 292 -9.11 4.23 19.39
CA LEU A 292 -7.72 4.14 18.95
C LEU A 292 -6.83 5.24 19.54
N VAL A 293 -7.39 6.44 19.74
CA VAL A 293 -6.63 7.55 20.34
C VAL A 293 -6.32 7.31 21.81
N ARG A 294 -7.23 6.70 22.59
CA ARG A 294 -7.01 6.36 24.00
C ARG A 294 -5.91 5.31 24.21
N THR A 295 -5.69 4.45 23.24
CA THR A 295 -4.65 3.41 23.30
C THR A 295 -3.27 3.96 22.99
N ALA A 296 -3.19 5.14 22.35
CA ALA A 296 -1.94 5.78 21.94
C ALA A 296 -1.35 6.74 23.01
N GLN A 297 -2.09 7.01 24.10
CA GLN A 297 -1.64 7.76 25.28
C GLN A 297 -1.10 6.80 26.35
#